data_4fc3884e82d84bef94d359157870d712
#
_entry.id   4fc3884e82d84bef94d359157870d712
#
_cell.length_a   1.000
_cell.length_b   1.000
_cell.length_c   1.000
_cell.angle_alpha   90.00
_cell.angle_beta   90.00
_cell.angle_gamma   90.00
#
_symmetry.space_group_name_H-M   'P 1'
#
loop_
_entity.id
_entity.type
_entity.pdbx_description
1 polymer ?
#
loop_
_entity_poly.entity_id
_entity_poly.type
_entity_poly.pdbx_seq_one_letter_code
_entity_poly.pdbx_strand_id
1 'polypeptide(L)'
;SIGYNHVNLVLEPNEYAIRGGIIDVWPVGEQAPVRLDFFGDTLESIKLFDPMSQISKKEKHSISIFQNIEPPLSDTAKNDFISNYRNYFGPSSNKDLFIHQLKEDKKLDGIEHWMPLFYKKKFISFFDFFNPEYLIFEHNLLNELEIFYKETIDAYSEKKELASTQIESINQPIKPELLYLEQSLLSKQLNLIKKIEFNKFISKKSNNYDLNATDNIETDIK
;
A
#
# COMPACT_ATOMS: atom_id res chain seq x y z
N SER A 1 -7.55 7.20 -13.01
CA SER A 1 -7.92 6.03 -12.21
C SER A 1 -7.42 6.20 -10.79
N ILE A 2 -8.27 5.95 -9.80
CA ILE A 2 -7.94 6.01 -8.37
C ILE A 2 -7.79 4.61 -7.75
N GLY A 3 -7.51 3.61 -8.59
CA GLY A 3 -7.24 2.23 -8.17
C GLY A 3 -8.45 1.30 -8.05
N TYR A 4 -9.63 1.75 -8.47
CA TYR A 4 -10.83 0.90 -8.50
C TYR A 4 -10.91 0.12 -9.80
N ASN A 5 -11.38 -1.12 -9.73
CA ASN A 5 -11.58 -2.00 -10.88
C ASN A 5 -12.90 -1.66 -11.58
N HIS A 6 -12.86 -1.41 -12.89
CA HIS A 6 -14.07 -1.23 -13.68
C HIS A 6 -14.69 -2.59 -13.98
N VAL A 7 -15.94 -2.77 -13.57
CA VAL A 7 -16.72 -4.01 -13.76
C VAL A 7 -18.10 -3.70 -14.34
N ASN A 8 -18.77 -4.73 -14.84
CA ASN A 8 -20.14 -4.57 -15.29
C ASN A 8 -21.16 -4.51 -14.13
N LEU A 9 -20.82 -5.16 -13.02
CA LEU A 9 -21.65 -5.27 -11.83
C LEU A 9 -20.76 -5.24 -10.59
N VAL A 10 -21.03 -4.34 -9.66
CA VAL A 10 -20.26 -4.21 -8.41
C VAL A 10 -20.72 -5.29 -7.44
N LEU A 11 -19.80 -6.21 -7.09
CA LEU A 11 -20.04 -7.33 -6.20
C LEU A 11 -19.06 -7.36 -5.01
N GLU A 12 -17.89 -6.72 -5.17
CA GLU A 12 -16.80 -6.75 -4.20
C GLU A 12 -16.27 -5.33 -3.92
N PRO A 13 -15.64 -5.09 -2.75
CA PRO A 13 -14.93 -3.86 -2.49
C PRO A 13 -13.91 -3.52 -3.58
N ASN A 14 -13.67 -2.23 -3.82
CA ASN A 14 -12.77 -1.69 -4.86
C ASN A 14 -13.28 -1.84 -6.29
N GLU A 15 -14.52 -2.15 -6.48
CA GLU A 15 -15.15 -2.18 -7.79
C GLU A 15 -15.97 -0.94 -8.04
N TYR A 16 -16.09 -0.56 -9.32
CA TYR A 16 -17.05 0.43 -9.80
C TYR A 16 -17.64 0.05 -11.15
N ALA A 17 -18.86 0.50 -11.39
CA ALA A 17 -19.58 0.35 -12.66
C ALA A 17 -20.24 1.66 -13.04
N ILE A 18 -20.26 1.98 -14.34
CA ILE A 18 -20.92 3.17 -14.87
C ILE A 18 -22.00 2.71 -15.86
N ARG A 19 -23.23 3.18 -15.61
CA ARG A 19 -24.40 2.83 -16.44
C ARG A 19 -25.28 4.06 -16.65
N GLY A 20 -25.07 4.74 -17.77
CA GLY A 20 -25.75 6.03 -18.02
C GLY A 20 -25.41 7.08 -16.98
N GLY A 21 -26.41 7.64 -16.31
CA GLY A 21 -26.22 8.58 -15.19
C GLY A 21 -25.96 7.93 -13.84
N ILE A 22 -25.79 6.60 -13.76
CA ILE A 22 -25.59 5.89 -12.52
C ILE A 22 -24.13 5.44 -12.41
N ILE A 23 -23.50 5.74 -11.27
CA ILE A 23 -22.20 5.21 -10.90
C ILE A 23 -22.40 4.37 -9.63
N ASP A 24 -22.18 3.07 -9.76
CA ASP A 24 -22.10 2.17 -8.63
C ASP A 24 -20.64 2.02 -8.22
N VAL A 25 -20.35 2.11 -6.94
CA VAL A 25 -18.98 1.98 -6.42
C VAL A 25 -19.00 1.36 -5.02
N TRP A 26 -18.04 0.49 -4.75
CA TRP A 26 -17.82 -0.01 -3.39
C TRP A 26 -16.52 0.56 -2.82
N PRO A 27 -16.59 1.69 -2.10
CA PRO A 27 -15.39 2.31 -1.55
C PRO A 27 -14.75 1.46 -0.46
N VAL A 28 -13.43 1.54 -0.37
CA VAL A 28 -12.66 0.93 0.73
C VAL A 28 -13.15 1.46 2.07
N GLY A 29 -13.35 0.57 3.03
CA GLY A 29 -13.82 0.91 4.37
C GLY A 29 -15.34 1.06 4.51
N GLU A 30 -16.11 1.03 3.41
CA GLU A 30 -17.57 0.99 3.47
C GLU A 30 -18.06 -0.47 3.55
N GLN A 31 -19.09 -0.68 4.39
CA GLN A 31 -19.67 -2.02 4.59
C GLN A 31 -20.55 -2.50 3.44
N ALA A 32 -20.96 -1.61 2.55
CA ALA A 32 -21.81 -1.90 1.42
C ALA A 32 -21.50 -0.95 0.24
N PRO A 33 -21.78 -1.37 -0.99
CA PRO A 33 -21.62 -0.52 -2.16
C PRO A 33 -22.64 0.61 -2.20
N VAL A 34 -22.27 1.67 -2.93
CA VAL A 34 -23.02 2.92 -3.04
C VAL A 34 -23.39 3.17 -4.49
N ARG A 35 -24.61 3.55 -4.72
CA ARG A 35 -25.14 4.03 -6.00
C ARG A 35 -25.23 5.54 -5.98
N LEU A 36 -24.55 6.17 -6.89
CA LEU A 36 -24.59 7.60 -7.17
C LEU A 36 -25.45 7.83 -8.38
N ASP A 37 -26.53 8.58 -8.24
CA ASP A 37 -27.47 8.87 -9.32
C ASP A 37 -27.30 10.31 -9.78
N PHE A 38 -26.95 10.49 -11.04
CA PHE A 38 -26.64 11.77 -11.64
C PHE A 38 -27.68 12.16 -12.70
N PHE A 39 -28.12 13.41 -12.65
CA PHE A 39 -28.81 14.06 -13.75
C PHE A 39 -27.88 15.11 -14.37
N GLY A 40 -27.35 14.79 -15.55
CA GLY A 40 -26.24 15.57 -16.12
C GLY A 40 -25.03 15.57 -15.19
N ASP A 41 -24.58 16.76 -14.80
CA ASP A 41 -23.44 16.93 -13.87
C ASP A 41 -23.86 17.06 -12.41
N THR A 42 -25.16 16.94 -12.11
CA THR A 42 -25.70 17.09 -10.77
C THR A 42 -25.93 15.71 -10.12
N LEU A 43 -25.34 15.51 -8.94
CA LEU A 43 -25.60 14.33 -8.10
C LEU A 43 -26.94 14.52 -7.38
N GLU A 44 -27.94 13.72 -7.74
CA GLU A 44 -29.30 13.78 -7.18
C GLU A 44 -29.45 12.95 -5.91
N SER A 45 -28.87 11.74 -5.91
CA SER A 45 -28.99 10.86 -4.75
C SER A 45 -27.78 9.96 -4.55
N ILE A 46 -27.56 9.60 -3.29
CA ILE A 46 -26.56 8.63 -2.84
C ILE A 46 -27.29 7.53 -2.10
N LYS A 47 -27.24 6.28 -2.55
CA LYS A 47 -27.94 5.17 -1.92
C LYS A 47 -27.04 3.97 -1.72
N LEU A 48 -27.07 3.40 -0.51
CA LEU A 48 -26.50 2.07 -0.28
C LEU A 48 -27.34 1.04 -1.02
N PHE A 49 -26.71 0.05 -1.60
CA PHE A 49 -27.41 -1.06 -2.24
C PHE A 49 -26.81 -2.42 -1.85
N ASP A 50 -27.60 -3.45 -2.04
CA ASP A 50 -27.18 -4.82 -1.78
C ASP A 50 -26.47 -5.37 -3.00
N PRO A 51 -25.21 -5.86 -2.88
CA PRO A 51 -24.43 -6.30 -4.03
C PRO A 51 -25.02 -7.53 -4.75
N MET A 52 -25.73 -8.39 -4.03
CA MET A 52 -26.32 -9.60 -4.63
C MET A 52 -27.62 -9.32 -5.36
N SER A 53 -28.54 -8.58 -4.74
CA SER A 53 -29.83 -8.24 -5.34
C SER A 53 -29.80 -6.98 -6.18
N GLN A 54 -28.76 -6.15 -6.09
CA GLN A 54 -28.61 -4.85 -6.74
C GLN A 54 -29.70 -3.83 -6.37
N ILE A 55 -30.45 -4.09 -5.29
CA ILE A 55 -31.55 -3.23 -4.84
C ILE A 55 -31.02 -2.17 -3.88
N SER A 56 -31.34 -0.91 -4.16
CA SER A 56 -31.01 0.21 -3.27
C SER A 56 -31.85 0.13 -1.99
N LYS A 57 -31.19 0.36 -0.83
CA LYS A 57 -31.83 0.18 0.49
C LYS A 57 -31.97 1.48 1.26
N LYS A 58 -30.90 2.23 1.45
CA LYS A 58 -30.84 3.37 2.37
C LYS A 58 -30.15 4.57 1.70
N GLU A 59 -30.71 5.76 1.87
CA GLU A 59 -30.06 6.99 1.43
C GLU A 59 -28.92 7.38 2.36
N LYS A 60 -27.85 7.94 1.78
CA LYS A 60 -26.74 8.59 2.45
C LYS A 60 -26.66 10.04 2.00
N HIS A 61 -26.23 10.94 2.90
CA HIS A 61 -26.08 12.35 2.58
C HIS A 61 -24.71 12.64 1.93
N SER A 62 -23.71 11.82 2.23
CA SER A 62 -22.35 11.98 1.68
C SER A 62 -21.61 10.66 1.67
N ILE A 63 -20.60 10.57 0.83
CA ILE A 63 -19.68 9.46 0.75
C ILE A 63 -18.27 9.99 0.52
N SER A 64 -17.29 9.36 1.13
CA SER A 64 -15.87 9.63 0.84
C SER A 64 -15.31 8.47 0.03
N ILE A 65 -14.77 8.79 -1.14
CA ILE A 65 -14.11 7.83 -2.01
C ILE A 65 -12.63 8.12 -1.98
N PHE A 66 -11.87 7.25 -1.34
CA PHE A 66 -10.43 7.38 -1.22
C PHE A 66 -9.74 6.66 -2.37
N GLN A 67 -8.56 7.12 -2.71
CA GLN A 67 -7.69 6.41 -3.62
C GLN A 67 -7.30 5.05 -3.00
N ASN A 68 -7.44 3.99 -3.81
CA ASN A 68 -7.13 2.61 -3.40
C ASN A 68 -5.83 2.08 -4.00
N ILE A 69 -5.02 2.94 -4.53
CA ILE A 69 -3.72 2.59 -5.07
C ILE A 69 -2.69 3.61 -4.63
N GLU A 70 -1.58 3.13 -4.18
CA GLU A 70 -0.34 3.87 -4.07
C GLU A 70 0.66 3.25 -5.04
N PRO A 71 1.33 4.05 -5.79
CA PRO A 71 1.45 5.51 -5.85
C PRO A 71 0.33 6.20 -6.64
N PRO A 72 0.26 7.56 -6.59
CA PRO A 72 -0.71 8.31 -7.39
C PRO A 72 -0.45 8.12 -8.89
N LEU A 73 -1.51 7.92 -9.67
CA LEU A 73 -1.44 7.72 -11.12
C LEU A 73 -1.96 8.93 -11.93
N SER A 74 -1.89 10.14 -11.37
CA SER A 74 -2.15 11.35 -12.15
C SER A 74 -1.09 11.56 -13.23
N ASP A 75 -1.41 12.28 -14.30
CA ASP A 75 -0.46 12.54 -15.39
C ASP A 75 0.81 13.23 -14.90
N THR A 76 0.68 14.12 -13.91
CA THR A 76 1.84 14.77 -13.27
C THR A 76 2.70 13.75 -12.53
N ALA A 77 2.11 12.84 -11.76
CA ALA A 77 2.85 11.82 -11.02
C ALA A 77 3.52 10.81 -11.95
N LYS A 78 2.88 10.43 -13.05
CA LYS A 78 3.48 9.57 -14.09
C LYS A 78 4.67 10.23 -14.77
N ASN A 79 4.55 11.53 -15.09
CA ASN A 79 5.65 12.29 -15.69
C ASN A 79 6.82 12.45 -14.71
N ASP A 80 6.55 12.72 -13.44
CA ASP A 80 7.56 12.78 -12.39
C ASP A 80 8.25 11.41 -12.24
N PHE A 81 7.49 10.32 -12.22
CA PHE A 81 8.03 8.97 -12.20
C PHE A 81 8.96 8.70 -13.37
N ILE A 82 8.52 8.96 -14.61
CA ILE A 82 9.32 8.71 -15.81
C ILE A 82 10.63 9.51 -15.77
N SER A 83 10.57 10.76 -15.31
CA SER A 83 11.76 11.60 -15.15
C SER A 83 12.72 11.03 -14.10
N ASN A 84 12.21 10.67 -12.92
CA ASN A 84 12.98 10.10 -11.82
C ASN A 84 13.55 8.72 -12.18
N TYR A 85 12.77 7.89 -12.86
CA TYR A 85 13.21 6.57 -13.36
C TYR A 85 14.40 6.71 -14.30
N ARG A 86 14.34 7.64 -15.27
CA ARG A 86 15.43 7.90 -16.19
C ARG A 86 16.68 8.47 -15.52
N ASN A 87 16.49 9.34 -14.52
CA ASN A 87 17.59 9.87 -13.73
C ASN A 87 18.29 8.79 -12.91
N TYR A 88 17.52 7.80 -12.43
CA TYR A 88 18.02 6.73 -11.56
C TYR A 88 18.67 5.58 -12.33
N PHE A 89 18.02 5.11 -13.39
CA PHE A 89 18.46 3.94 -14.18
C PHE A 89 19.15 4.30 -15.49
N GLY A 90 19.16 5.57 -15.88
CA GLY A 90 19.61 6.01 -17.17
C GLY A 90 18.47 6.11 -18.20
N PRO A 91 18.79 6.50 -19.44
CA PRO A 91 17.79 6.66 -20.48
C PRO A 91 17.08 5.32 -20.76
N SER A 92 15.77 5.30 -20.50
CA SER A 92 14.94 4.14 -20.82
C SER A 92 14.86 3.94 -22.33
N SER A 93 15.00 2.69 -22.80
CA SER A 93 14.71 2.36 -24.19
C SER A 93 13.19 2.52 -24.43
N ASN A 94 12.79 2.76 -25.69
CA ASN A 94 11.39 2.75 -26.08
C ASN A 94 10.72 1.36 -25.88
N LYS A 95 11.50 0.35 -25.49
CA LYS A 95 11.08 -1.02 -25.18
C LYS A 95 10.85 -1.26 -23.70
N ASP A 96 10.98 -0.24 -22.84
CA ASP A 96 10.70 -0.39 -21.43
C ASP A 96 9.19 -0.62 -21.22
N LEU A 97 8.85 -1.89 -21.07
CA LEU A 97 7.46 -2.35 -20.96
C LEU A 97 6.72 -1.69 -19.81
N PHE A 98 7.41 -1.45 -18.70
CA PHE A 98 6.81 -0.82 -17.53
C PHE A 98 6.40 0.62 -17.81
N ILE A 99 7.29 1.41 -18.42
CA ILE A 99 6.97 2.81 -18.79
C ILE A 99 5.84 2.86 -19.82
N HIS A 100 5.82 1.91 -20.75
CA HIS A 100 4.74 1.82 -21.74
C HIS A 100 3.39 1.52 -21.07
N GLN A 101 3.35 0.52 -20.19
CA GLN A 101 2.15 0.16 -19.45
C GLN A 101 1.65 1.30 -18.55
N LEU A 102 2.58 2.02 -17.88
CA LEU A 102 2.25 3.18 -17.06
C LEU A 102 1.57 4.30 -17.87
N LYS A 103 2.02 4.53 -19.08
CA LYS A 103 1.43 5.53 -19.99
C LYS A 103 0.05 5.12 -20.50
N GLU A 104 -0.20 3.83 -20.66
CA GLU A 104 -1.46 3.30 -21.16
C GLU A 104 -2.50 3.03 -20.05
N ASP A 105 -2.24 3.47 -18.81
CA ASP A 105 -3.11 3.23 -17.65
C ASP A 105 -3.41 1.75 -17.38
N LYS A 106 -2.52 0.87 -17.82
CA LYS A 106 -2.64 -0.56 -17.54
C LYS A 106 -2.30 -0.85 -16.09
N LYS A 107 -2.91 -1.90 -15.55
CA LYS A 107 -2.57 -2.39 -14.22
C LYS A 107 -1.08 -2.77 -14.18
N LEU A 108 -0.38 -2.25 -13.18
CA LEU A 108 1.03 -2.48 -12.97
C LEU A 108 1.21 -3.28 -11.69
N ASP A 109 1.47 -4.56 -11.82
CA ASP A 109 1.78 -5.39 -10.66
C ASP A 109 3.19 -5.06 -10.13
N GLY A 110 3.31 -4.90 -8.81
CA GLY A 110 4.57 -4.56 -8.16
C GLY A 110 5.01 -3.10 -8.30
N ILE A 111 4.09 -2.20 -8.67
CA ILE A 111 4.37 -0.75 -8.83
C ILE A 111 4.89 -0.12 -7.53
N GLU A 112 4.47 -0.65 -6.38
CA GLU A 112 4.90 -0.23 -5.04
C GLU A 112 6.42 -0.36 -4.85
N HIS A 113 7.06 -1.26 -5.59
CA HIS A 113 8.52 -1.41 -5.56
C HIS A 113 9.25 -0.15 -6.03
N TRP A 114 8.64 0.63 -6.90
CA TRP A 114 9.21 1.90 -7.39
C TRP A 114 8.51 3.13 -6.81
N MET A 115 7.74 2.97 -5.76
CA MET A 115 7.00 4.06 -5.13
C MET A 115 7.84 5.32 -4.87
N PRO A 116 9.10 5.24 -4.40
CA PRO A 116 9.93 6.44 -4.20
C PRO A 116 10.14 7.28 -5.46
N LEU A 117 10.02 6.69 -6.64
CA LEU A 117 10.22 7.41 -7.91
C LEU A 117 9.00 8.27 -8.33
N PHE A 118 7.84 8.04 -7.71
CA PHE A 118 6.64 8.86 -7.92
C PHE A 118 6.64 10.16 -7.13
N TYR A 119 7.56 10.31 -6.17
CA TYR A 119 7.59 11.46 -5.29
C TYR A 119 8.88 12.26 -5.45
N LYS A 120 8.76 13.59 -5.37
CA LYS A 120 9.91 14.50 -5.42
C LYS A 120 10.68 14.57 -4.11
N LYS A 121 10.02 14.19 -3.01
CA LYS A 121 10.59 14.24 -1.67
C LYS A 121 10.93 12.83 -1.20
N LYS A 122 12.00 12.73 -0.42
CA LYS A 122 12.36 11.50 0.28
C LYS A 122 11.22 11.08 1.21
N PHE A 123 11.00 9.78 1.33
CA PHE A 123 10.09 9.23 2.32
C PHE A 123 10.56 9.58 3.73
N ILE A 124 9.60 9.82 4.61
CA ILE A 124 9.85 9.98 6.04
C ILE A 124 9.56 8.66 6.74
N SER A 125 10.24 8.42 7.86
CA SER A 125 9.98 7.23 8.66
C SER A 125 8.71 7.38 9.49
N PHE A 126 8.16 6.26 9.94
CA PHE A 126 7.07 6.27 10.91
C PHE A 126 7.42 7.10 12.17
N PHE A 127 8.67 7.03 12.64
CA PHE A 127 9.16 7.77 13.81
C PHE A 127 9.28 9.27 13.58
N ASP A 128 9.43 9.73 12.33
CA ASP A 128 9.40 11.16 11.99
C ASP A 128 7.97 11.71 12.01
N PHE A 129 6.99 10.84 11.75
CA PHE A 129 5.59 11.21 11.75
C PHE A 129 4.95 11.08 13.15
N PHE A 130 5.25 9.99 13.86
CA PHE A 130 4.84 9.77 15.24
C PHE A 130 6.04 9.86 16.14
N ASN A 131 5.91 10.55 17.27
CA ASN A 131 6.93 10.58 18.33
C ASN A 131 6.44 9.72 19.52
N PRO A 132 6.55 8.39 19.45
CA PRO A 132 6.05 7.50 20.49
C PRO A 132 6.93 7.61 21.76
N GLU A 133 6.28 7.72 22.91
CA GLU A 133 6.98 7.68 24.20
C GLU A 133 7.42 6.25 24.56
N TYR A 134 6.60 5.27 24.18
CA TYR A 134 6.80 3.85 24.46
C TYR A 134 6.68 3.03 23.18
N LEU A 135 7.54 2.03 23.06
CA LEU A 135 7.46 0.99 22.05
C LEU A 135 7.27 -0.36 22.75
N ILE A 136 6.20 -1.04 22.38
CA ILE A 136 5.87 -2.36 22.88
C ILE A 136 6.15 -3.36 21.76
N PHE A 137 6.94 -4.39 22.04
CA PHE A 137 7.32 -5.39 21.04
C PHE A 137 7.49 -6.77 21.66
N GLU A 138 7.39 -7.77 20.81
CA GLU A 138 7.65 -9.16 21.18
C GLU A 138 9.15 -9.44 21.35
N HIS A 139 9.44 -10.47 22.10
CA HIS A 139 10.78 -11.02 22.20
C HIS A 139 11.32 -11.35 20.80
N ASN A 140 12.60 -11.07 20.58
CA ASN A 140 13.30 -11.37 19.33
C ASN A 140 13.18 -10.32 18.19
N LEU A 141 12.49 -9.20 18.39
CA LEU A 141 12.34 -8.17 17.34
C LEU A 141 13.69 -7.77 16.69
N LEU A 142 14.73 -7.60 17.48
CA LEU A 142 16.03 -7.15 16.95
C LEU A 142 16.66 -8.19 16.03
N ASN A 143 16.53 -9.47 16.35
CA ASN A 143 17.02 -10.54 15.49
C ASN A 143 16.19 -10.66 14.20
N GLU A 144 14.89 -10.52 14.29
CA GLU A 144 14.01 -10.51 13.12
C GLU A 144 14.32 -9.32 12.18
N LEU A 145 14.67 -8.16 12.75
CA LEU A 145 15.11 -7.02 11.95
C LEU A 145 16.45 -7.28 11.24
N GLU A 146 17.40 -7.95 11.89
CA GLU A 146 18.67 -8.33 11.24
C GLU A 146 18.45 -9.29 10.08
N ILE A 147 17.57 -10.29 10.26
CA ILE A 147 17.17 -11.22 9.20
C ILE A 147 16.52 -10.46 8.05
N PHE A 148 15.55 -9.60 8.35
CA PHE A 148 14.85 -8.78 7.35
C PHE A 148 15.82 -7.94 6.50
N TYR A 149 16.77 -7.24 7.13
CA TYR A 149 17.76 -6.44 6.40
C TYR A 149 18.66 -7.29 5.52
N LYS A 150 19.10 -8.43 6.02
CA LYS A 150 19.91 -9.37 5.25
C LYS A 150 19.15 -9.88 4.02
N GLU A 151 17.95 -10.40 4.22
CA GLU A 151 17.09 -10.92 3.13
C GLU A 151 16.77 -9.83 2.10
N THR A 152 16.55 -8.59 2.54
CA THR A 152 16.30 -7.45 1.65
C THR A 152 17.51 -7.14 0.76
N ILE A 153 18.72 -7.17 1.32
CA ILE A 153 19.96 -6.95 0.57
C ILE A 153 20.24 -8.10 -0.40
N ASP A 154 20.04 -9.32 0.04
CA ASP A 154 20.24 -10.53 -0.78
C ASP A 154 19.25 -10.51 -1.97
N ALA A 155 17.97 -10.26 -1.73
CA ALA A 155 16.96 -10.16 -2.78
C ALA A 155 17.23 -9.00 -3.76
N TYR A 156 17.72 -7.86 -3.29
CA TYR A 156 18.15 -6.77 -4.17
C TYR A 156 19.30 -7.19 -5.08
N SER A 157 20.30 -7.87 -4.51
CA SER A 157 21.49 -8.31 -5.23
C SER A 157 21.14 -9.33 -6.31
N GLU A 158 20.30 -10.32 -5.99
CA GLU A 158 19.80 -11.32 -6.94
C GLU A 158 18.99 -10.68 -8.07
N LYS A 159 18.05 -9.79 -7.76
CA LYS A 159 17.26 -9.09 -8.79
C LYS A 159 18.14 -8.22 -9.68
N LYS A 160 19.14 -7.56 -9.11
CA LYS A 160 20.08 -6.73 -9.88
C LYS A 160 20.93 -7.57 -10.84
N GLU A 161 21.38 -8.74 -10.41
CA GLU A 161 22.11 -9.68 -11.26
C GLU A 161 21.22 -10.18 -12.40
N LEU A 162 20.01 -10.63 -12.10
CA LEU A 162 19.05 -11.08 -13.10
C LEU A 162 18.74 -9.97 -14.11
N ALA A 163 18.54 -8.74 -13.66
CA ALA A 163 18.29 -7.59 -14.56
C ALA A 163 19.49 -7.28 -15.48
N SER A 164 20.71 -7.62 -15.05
CA SER A 164 21.91 -7.42 -15.87
C SER A 164 22.11 -8.49 -16.96
N THR A 165 21.54 -9.68 -16.76
CA THR A 165 21.72 -10.83 -17.65
C THR A 165 20.62 -10.98 -18.70
N GLN A 166 19.48 -10.38 -18.51
CA GLN A 166 18.33 -10.49 -19.43
C GLN A 166 18.20 -9.25 -20.31
N ILE A 167 18.12 -9.48 -21.61
CA ILE A 167 18.05 -8.44 -22.65
C ILE A 167 16.68 -7.78 -22.73
N GLU A 168 15.63 -8.37 -22.19
CA GLU A 168 14.25 -7.87 -22.25
C GLU A 168 13.52 -7.96 -20.89
N SER A 169 13.03 -6.81 -20.46
CA SER A 169 11.87 -6.61 -19.54
C SER A 169 11.94 -7.10 -18.09
N ILE A 170 13.07 -7.21 -17.46
CA ILE A 170 13.06 -7.36 -16.01
C ILE A 170 13.03 -5.99 -15.35
N ASN A 171 12.07 -5.85 -14.47
CA ASN A 171 11.93 -4.69 -13.61
C ASN A 171 13.20 -4.48 -12.77
N GLN A 172 13.93 -3.41 -13.07
CA GLN A 172 15.15 -3.09 -12.35
C GLN A 172 14.85 -2.75 -10.89
N PRO A 173 15.57 -3.35 -9.92
CA PRO A 173 15.33 -3.07 -8.52
C PRO A 173 15.90 -1.71 -8.12
N ILE A 174 15.18 -0.97 -7.30
CA ILE A 174 15.74 0.21 -6.63
C ILE A 174 16.49 -0.21 -5.37
N LYS A 175 17.39 0.66 -4.91
CA LYS A 175 18.17 0.39 -3.69
C LYS A 175 17.26 0.31 -2.47
N PRO A 176 17.50 -0.65 -1.56
CA PRO A 176 16.70 -0.81 -0.35
C PRO A 176 16.56 0.46 0.50
N GLU A 177 17.59 1.31 0.54
CA GLU A 177 17.58 2.54 1.33
C GLU A 177 16.59 3.60 0.85
N LEU A 178 16.01 3.41 -0.34
CA LEU A 178 14.93 4.26 -0.84
C LEU A 178 13.56 3.82 -0.31
N LEU A 179 13.40 2.53 0.04
CA LEU A 179 12.14 1.94 0.51
C LEU A 179 12.11 1.75 2.02
N TYR A 180 13.25 1.43 2.60
CA TYR A 180 13.38 1.05 4.00
C TYR A 180 14.29 2.00 4.75
N LEU A 181 13.99 2.24 6.03
CA LEU A 181 14.87 2.97 6.92
C LEU A 181 16.17 2.17 7.11
N GLU A 182 17.32 2.82 7.01
CA GLU A 182 18.60 2.16 7.26
C GLU A 182 18.67 1.59 8.69
N GLN A 183 19.24 0.40 8.85
CA GLN A 183 19.34 -0.29 10.13
C GLN A 183 20.00 0.59 11.21
N SER A 184 21.03 1.35 10.84
CA SER A 184 21.72 2.27 11.74
C SER A 184 20.82 3.40 12.24
N LEU A 185 19.97 3.94 11.37
CA LEU A 185 19.01 4.98 11.71
C LEU A 185 17.88 4.43 12.57
N LEU A 186 17.37 3.25 12.21
CA LEU A 186 16.34 2.55 13.01
C LEU A 186 16.86 2.28 14.43
N SER A 187 18.07 1.77 14.56
CA SER A 187 18.68 1.51 15.86
C SER A 187 18.82 2.79 16.73
N LYS A 188 19.17 3.92 16.10
CA LYS A 188 19.21 5.21 16.78
C LYS A 188 17.82 5.64 17.26
N GLN A 189 16.80 5.55 16.40
CA GLN A 189 15.43 5.89 16.77
C GLN A 189 14.91 5.00 17.90
N LEU A 190 15.11 3.70 17.80
CA LEU A 190 14.72 2.76 18.85
C LEU A 190 15.41 3.02 20.19
N ASN A 191 16.64 3.53 20.21
CA ASN A 191 17.35 3.84 21.45
C ASN A 191 16.84 5.10 22.17
N LEU A 192 16.10 5.95 21.49
CA LEU A 192 15.49 7.15 22.07
C LEU A 192 14.13 6.88 22.73
N ILE A 193 13.53 5.72 22.48
CA ILE A 193 12.17 5.37 22.90
C ILE A 193 12.24 4.39 24.06
N LYS A 194 11.36 4.57 25.06
CA LYS A 194 11.21 3.61 26.15
C LYS A 194 10.65 2.30 25.61
N LYS A 195 11.24 1.18 25.98
CA LYS A 195 10.92 -0.15 25.44
C LYS A 195 10.23 -1.00 26.49
N ILE A 196 9.15 -1.66 26.06
CA ILE A 196 8.48 -2.71 26.83
C ILE A 196 8.52 -3.96 25.96
N GLU A 197 9.26 -4.96 26.42
CA GLU A 197 9.41 -6.24 25.73
C GLU A 197 8.51 -7.28 26.37
N PHE A 198 7.64 -7.90 25.57
CA PHE A 198 6.90 -9.07 25.98
C PHE A 198 7.71 -10.33 25.77
N ASN A 199 7.92 -11.08 26.84
CA ASN A 199 8.69 -12.30 26.82
C ASN A 199 7.80 -13.48 27.24
N LYS A 200 7.81 -14.58 26.49
CA LYS A 200 7.10 -15.81 26.84
C LYS A 200 7.72 -16.50 28.06
N PHE A 201 8.94 -16.17 28.40
CA PHE A 201 9.69 -16.79 29.48
C PHE A 201 9.91 -15.82 30.65
N ILE A 202 9.66 -16.30 31.86
CA ILE A 202 9.92 -15.54 33.09
C ILE A 202 11.41 -15.29 33.22
N SER A 203 11.83 -14.04 33.24
CA SER A 203 13.19 -13.65 33.58
C SER A 203 13.25 -13.08 35.00
N LYS A 204 14.39 -13.19 35.65
CA LYS A 204 14.62 -12.65 37.04
C LYS A 204 14.43 -11.12 37.12
N LYS A 205 14.32 -10.41 36.01
CA LYS A 205 14.20 -8.95 35.91
C LYS A 205 12.85 -8.50 35.32
N SER A 206 11.90 -9.42 35.08
CA SER A 206 10.61 -9.10 34.49
C SER A 206 9.51 -9.01 35.54
N ASN A 207 8.57 -8.11 35.39
CA ASN A 207 7.31 -8.15 36.08
C ASN A 207 6.46 -9.26 35.47
N ASN A 208 5.93 -10.14 36.31
CA ASN A 208 5.09 -11.23 35.85
C ASN A 208 3.64 -10.76 35.79
N TYR A 209 3.05 -10.77 34.62
CA TYR A 209 1.63 -10.51 34.40
C TYR A 209 0.98 -11.81 33.92
N ASP A 210 0.02 -12.34 34.67
CA ASP A 210 -0.81 -13.44 34.21
C ASP A 210 -1.77 -12.94 33.10
N LEU A 211 -1.26 -12.86 31.89
CA LEU A 211 -2.06 -12.60 30.72
C LEU A 211 -2.59 -13.96 30.22
N ASN A 212 -3.87 -14.20 30.40
CA ASN A 212 -4.54 -15.28 29.68
C ASN A 212 -4.44 -14.99 28.17
N ALA A 213 -4.01 -15.99 27.42
CA ALA A 213 -4.13 -15.91 25.97
C ALA A 213 -5.59 -15.61 25.63
N THR A 214 -5.84 -14.50 24.96
CA THR A 214 -7.15 -14.30 24.34
C THR A 214 -7.34 -15.47 23.39
N ASP A 215 -8.47 -16.18 23.54
CA ASP A 215 -8.89 -17.15 22.54
C ASP A 215 -8.72 -16.52 21.17
N ASN A 216 -8.15 -17.25 20.23
CA ASN A 216 -8.03 -16.78 18.86
C ASN A 216 -9.40 -16.24 18.46
N ILE A 217 -9.47 -14.95 18.18
CA ILE A 217 -10.64 -14.40 17.53
C ILE A 217 -10.58 -15.03 16.13
N GLU A 218 -11.21 -16.20 16.01
CA GLU A 218 -11.59 -16.70 14.71
C GLU A 218 -12.51 -15.63 14.13
N THR A 219 -11.95 -14.79 13.31
CA THR A 219 -12.75 -13.94 12.45
C THR A 219 -13.49 -14.90 11.52
N ASP A 220 -14.70 -15.25 11.92
CA ASP A 220 -15.69 -15.82 11.02
C ASP A 220 -15.93 -14.80 9.90
N ILE A 221 -15.05 -14.85 8.92
CA ILE A 221 -15.31 -14.24 7.62
C ILE A 221 -16.29 -15.19 6.94
N LYS A 222 -17.56 -14.95 7.20
CA LYS A 222 -18.65 -15.50 6.38
C LYS A 222 -18.96 -14.54 5.27
#